data_a817409c8987223a5d52c6a2bc42b9cd
#
_entry.id   a817409c8987223a5d52c6a2bc42b9cd
#
_cell.length_a   1.000
_cell.length_b   1.000
_cell.length_c   1.000
_cell.angle_alpha   90.00
_cell.angle_beta   90.00
_cell.angle_gamma   90.00
#
_symmetry.space_group_name_H-M   'P 1'
#
loop_
_entity.id
_entity.type
_entity.pdbx_description
1 polymer ?
#
loop_
_entity_poly.entity_id
_entity_poly.type
_entity_poly.pdbx_seq_one_letter_code
_entity_poly.pdbx_strand_id
1 'polypeptide(L)'
;MKKITQILVLLIAVFSNAQKFENLAQTPPQGWNSWNTFGTDINETLVKGIADKFIELGLKDAGYQYIVLDDGWMAKERDGNGNLVADPEKFPNGMKHLADYIHSKGLKFGLYNCAGATTCAGYPGSRGHEYQDAQTYASWDIDYLKYDWCDTGKINAESAYTTMRDALYKAGRPVVFSICEWGDNEPWKWAKDVGHLWRVTGDIINCWDCEVGHGSWSSSGVWKIINMRKEIRKSAGPGHWNDFDMMEVGNGMTNAEDRSHFAMWSMLASPLIMGNDLRTASKETIKTLSNKEVINVNQDKLGIQGFRFTNENNMEIWIKPLDNNQWALTFVNMSNHPLDFVFDWKNHDIGDDVNGRYVDMIKNTFQIRDLFNHKNLGDTSTNLKARIEPHDVLMVTLNK
;
A
#
# COMPACT_ATOMS: atom_id res chain seq x y z
N MET A 1 45.65 57.97 -7.10
CA MET A 1 45.27 56.77 -6.34
C MET A 1 43.87 56.35 -6.81
N LYS A 2 43.78 55.32 -7.68
CA LYS A 2 42.50 54.77 -8.18
C LYS A 2 42.06 53.65 -7.22
N LYS A 3 40.93 53.81 -6.59
CA LYS A 3 40.28 52.75 -5.77
C LYS A 3 39.57 51.78 -6.71
N ILE A 4 40.06 50.55 -6.77
CA ILE A 4 39.41 49.44 -7.44
C ILE A 4 38.41 48.84 -6.44
N THR A 5 37.12 49.01 -6.71
CA THR A 5 36.06 48.36 -5.95
C THR A 5 35.85 46.95 -6.55
N GLN A 6 36.27 45.92 -5.85
CA GLN A 6 35.96 44.54 -6.22
C GLN A 6 34.50 44.26 -5.82
N ILE A 7 33.67 44.04 -6.85
CA ILE A 7 32.30 43.51 -6.67
C ILE A 7 32.43 41.98 -6.59
N LEU A 8 32.18 41.44 -5.39
CA LEU A 8 32.07 40.01 -5.15
C LEU A 8 30.68 39.57 -5.59
N VAL A 9 30.57 38.95 -6.78
CA VAL A 9 29.34 38.31 -7.23
C VAL A 9 29.23 36.96 -6.54
N LEU A 10 28.34 36.87 -5.53
CA LEU A 10 27.97 35.62 -4.88
C LEU A 10 27.06 34.85 -5.85
N LEU A 11 27.60 33.84 -6.56
CA LEU A 11 26.82 32.86 -7.27
C LEU A 11 26.12 31.96 -6.23
N ILE A 12 24.85 32.25 -5.91
CA ILE A 12 23.99 31.31 -5.21
C ILE A 12 23.61 30.24 -6.24
N ALA A 13 24.30 29.11 -6.20
CA ALA A 13 23.86 27.90 -6.91
C ALA A 13 22.58 27.41 -6.21
N VAL A 14 21.44 27.75 -6.76
CA VAL A 14 20.17 27.13 -6.38
C VAL A 14 20.23 25.71 -6.94
N PHE A 15 20.64 24.75 -6.12
CA PHE A 15 20.42 23.35 -6.42
C PHE A 15 18.90 23.13 -6.36
N SER A 16 18.24 23.23 -7.48
CA SER A 16 16.89 22.68 -7.61
C SER A 16 17.05 21.15 -7.61
N ASN A 17 17.09 20.55 -6.42
CA ASN A 17 16.89 19.12 -6.32
C ASN A 17 15.45 18.87 -6.76
N ALA A 18 15.27 18.26 -7.92
CA ALA A 18 13.99 17.69 -8.29
C ALA A 18 13.67 16.62 -7.21
N GLN A 19 12.58 16.84 -6.46
CA GLN A 19 12.20 16.03 -5.32
C GLN A 19 10.78 15.52 -5.54
N LYS A 20 10.45 14.37 -4.93
CA LYS A 20 9.04 14.00 -4.81
C LYS A 20 8.33 15.02 -3.91
N PHE A 21 7.01 15.12 -4.02
CA PHE A 21 6.24 15.96 -3.12
C PHE A 21 6.39 15.47 -1.68
N GLU A 22 6.91 16.31 -0.81
CA GLU A 22 7.02 16.03 0.61
C GLU A 22 5.64 16.09 1.30
N ASN A 23 5.55 15.51 2.49
CA ASN A 23 4.33 15.49 3.31
C ASN A 23 3.13 14.71 2.73
N LEU A 24 3.33 13.94 1.67
CA LEU A 24 2.37 12.94 1.20
C LEU A 24 2.67 11.56 1.79
N ALA A 25 1.63 10.73 1.90
CA ALA A 25 1.74 9.36 2.40
C ALA A 25 2.53 9.24 3.73
N GLN A 26 2.29 10.14 4.69
CA GLN A 26 2.95 10.11 6.00
C GLN A 26 2.58 8.86 6.82
N THR A 27 1.45 8.25 6.50
CA THR A 27 1.05 6.89 6.84
C THR A 27 0.78 6.11 5.55
N PRO A 28 0.74 4.77 5.57
CA PRO A 28 0.47 3.99 4.37
C PRO A 28 -0.84 4.41 3.70
N PRO A 29 -0.88 4.65 2.38
CA PRO A 29 -2.12 4.99 1.66
C PRO A 29 -3.22 3.95 1.87
N GLN A 30 -4.47 4.41 1.99
CA GLN A 30 -5.66 3.58 2.10
C GLN A 30 -6.63 3.93 0.97
N GLY A 31 -7.12 2.91 0.26
CA GLY A 31 -8.00 3.14 -0.88
C GLY A 31 -8.52 1.87 -1.53
N TRP A 32 -8.86 2.00 -2.80
CA TRP A 32 -9.34 0.94 -3.66
C TRP A 32 -8.70 1.08 -5.04
N ASN A 33 -8.43 -0.06 -5.69
CA ASN A 33 -7.95 -0.13 -7.06
C ASN A 33 -8.78 -1.14 -7.85
N SER A 34 -9.01 -0.86 -9.12
CA SER A 34 -9.93 -1.61 -9.97
C SER A 34 -9.40 -2.95 -10.48
N TRP A 35 -8.08 -3.21 -10.44
CA TRP A 35 -7.47 -4.29 -11.23
C TRP A 35 -7.92 -5.68 -10.87
N ASN A 36 -7.79 -6.07 -9.59
CA ASN A 36 -7.91 -7.48 -9.20
C ASN A 36 -9.31 -8.08 -9.47
N THR A 37 -10.35 -7.27 -9.38
CA THR A 37 -11.73 -7.72 -9.68
C THR A 37 -12.14 -7.46 -11.13
N PHE A 38 -11.73 -6.32 -11.71
CA PHE A 38 -12.33 -5.86 -12.97
C PHE A 38 -11.35 -5.89 -14.15
N GLY A 39 -10.03 -5.98 -13.91
CA GLY A 39 -9.06 -5.84 -14.98
C GLY A 39 -9.32 -4.55 -15.78
N THR A 40 -9.43 -4.69 -17.10
CA THR A 40 -9.77 -3.57 -18.00
C THR A 40 -11.27 -3.35 -18.20
N ASP A 41 -12.15 -4.15 -17.59
CA ASP A 41 -13.61 -4.00 -17.67
C ASP A 41 -14.13 -2.98 -16.63
N ILE A 42 -13.75 -1.74 -16.87
CA ILE A 42 -14.07 -0.59 -16.02
C ILE A 42 -14.80 0.49 -16.83
N ASN A 43 -15.68 1.24 -16.16
CA ASN A 43 -16.37 2.37 -16.76
C ASN A 43 -16.76 3.41 -15.69
N GLU A 44 -17.18 4.58 -16.15
CA GLU A 44 -17.55 5.71 -15.29
C GLU A 44 -18.64 5.34 -14.26
N THR A 45 -19.65 4.59 -14.67
CA THR A 45 -20.76 4.17 -13.79
C THR A 45 -20.29 3.25 -12.67
N LEU A 46 -19.43 2.28 -12.99
CA LEU A 46 -18.82 1.38 -12.00
C LEU A 46 -18.05 2.19 -10.97
N VAL A 47 -17.16 3.07 -11.41
CA VAL A 47 -16.26 3.82 -10.52
C VAL A 47 -17.04 4.78 -9.61
N LYS A 48 -18.06 5.46 -10.15
CA LYS A 48 -18.98 6.29 -9.34
C LYS A 48 -19.71 5.45 -8.29
N GLY A 49 -20.19 4.25 -8.69
CA GLY A 49 -20.83 3.31 -7.76
C GLY A 49 -19.90 2.85 -6.63
N ILE A 50 -18.62 2.59 -6.93
CA ILE A 50 -17.61 2.28 -5.89
C ILE A 50 -17.41 3.48 -4.95
N ALA A 51 -17.26 4.70 -5.49
CA ALA A 51 -17.10 5.90 -4.67
C ALA A 51 -18.30 6.16 -3.75
N ASP A 52 -19.52 5.91 -4.24
CA ASP A 52 -20.75 5.99 -3.43
C ASP A 52 -20.74 4.96 -2.30
N LYS A 53 -20.31 3.73 -2.59
CA LYS A 53 -20.17 2.66 -1.58
C LYS A 53 -19.13 2.97 -0.50
N PHE A 54 -18.07 3.68 -0.82
CA PHE A 54 -17.12 4.17 0.19
C PHE A 54 -17.79 4.98 1.28
N ILE A 55 -18.74 5.82 0.89
CA ILE A 55 -19.50 6.66 1.83
C ILE A 55 -20.56 5.83 2.55
N GLU A 56 -21.38 5.08 1.80
CA GLU A 56 -22.48 4.27 2.34
C GLU A 56 -22.01 3.24 3.37
N LEU A 57 -20.87 2.59 3.11
CA LEU A 57 -20.30 1.55 3.97
C LEU A 57 -19.40 2.09 5.09
N GLY A 58 -19.25 3.41 5.22
CA GLY A 58 -18.43 4.04 6.25
C GLY A 58 -16.92 3.84 6.07
N LEU A 59 -16.44 3.42 4.88
CA LEU A 59 -15.03 3.17 4.62
C LEU A 59 -14.22 4.47 4.64
N LYS A 60 -14.79 5.58 4.17
CA LYS A 60 -14.17 6.90 4.32
C LYS A 60 -13.91 7.25 5.80
N ASP A 61 -14.89 7.00 6.68
CA ASP A 61 -14.76 7.25 8.12
C ASP A 61 -13.78 6.29 8.81
N ALA A 62 -13.49 5.16 8.17
CA ALA A 62 -12.44 4.22 8.58
C ALA A 62 -11.03 4.65 8.11
N GLY A 63 -10.93 5.66 7.23
CA GLY A 63 -9.67 6.24 6.79
C GLY A 63 -9.33 6.03 5.30
N TYR A 64 -10.12 5.26 4.56
CA TYR A 64 -9.88 5.04 3.14
C TYR A 64 -10.20 6.30 2.33
N GLN A 65 -9.28 6.70 1.46
CA GLN A 65 -9.35 7.98 0.75
C GLN A 65 -9.24 7.87 -0.76
N TYR A 66 -8.47 6.90 -1.27
CA TYR A 66 -8.12 6.84 -2.69
C TYR A 66 -9.03 5.91 -3.48
N ILE A 67 -9.52 6.38 -4.63
CA ILE A 67 -10.16 5.59 -5.68
C ILE A 67 -9.21 5.61 -6.87
N VAL A 68 -8.57 4.49 -7.17
CA VAL A 68 -7.55 4.38 -8.21
C VAL A 68 -8.07 3.53 -9.37
N LEU A 69 -8.09 4.09 -10.57
CA LEU A 69 -8.29 3.31 -11.79
C LEU A 69 -6.96 2.71 -12.22
N ASP A 70 -6.95 1.41 -12.40
CA ASP A 70 -5.84 0.67 -12.95
C ASP A 70 -5.84 0.71 -14.49
N ASP A 71 -5.15 -0.19 -15.16
CA ASP A 71 -5.01 -0.24 -16.62
C ASP A 71 -6.36 -0.32 -17.36
N GLY A 72 -6.41 0.21 -18.58
CA GLY A 72 -7.58 0.15 -19.45
C GLY A 72 -8.59 1.31 -19.32
N TRP A 73 -8.26 2.40 -18.62
CA TRP A 73 -9.08 3.61 -18.55
C TRP A 73 -8.93 4.50 -19.81
N MET A 74 -7.79 4.40 -20.49
CA MET A 74 -7.43 5.26 -21.63
C MET A 74 -7.82 4.64 -22.97
N ALA A 75 -7.92 5.47 -23.98
CA ALA A 75 -8.08 5.05 -25.37
C ALA A 75 -6.85 4.27 -25.86
N LYS A 76 -7.01 3.47 -26.92
CA LYS A 76 -5.94 2.67 -27.52
C LYS A 76 -4.84 3.51 -28.17
N GLU A 77 -5.11 4.76 -28.48
CA GLU A 77 -4.17 5.68 -29.09
C GLU A 77 -4.21 7.03 -28.40
N ARG A 78 -3.10 7.76 -28.45
CA ARG A 78 -3.02 9.16 -28.03
C ARG A 78 -3.75 10.05 -29.05
N ASP A 79 -4.16 11.25 -28.64
CA ASP A 79 -4.75 12.24 -29.57
C ASP A 79 -3.72 12.78 -30.60
N GLY A 80 -4.18 13.59 -31.56
CA GLY A 80 -3.31 14.18 -32.55
C GLY A 80 -2.21 15.11 -32.06
N ASN A 81 -2.24 15.46 -30.75
CA ASN A 81 -1.22 16.26 -30.08
C ASN A 81 -0.30 15.37 -29.20
N GLY A 82 -0.53 14.07 -29.17
CA GLY A 82 0.21 13.10 -28.35
C GLY A 82 -0.28 13.00 -26.90
N ASN A 83 -1.41 13.58 -26.52
CA ASN A 83 -1.94 13.48 -25.16
C ASN A 83 -2.64 12.14 -24.95
N LEU A 84 -2.59 11.66 -23.70
CA LEU A 84 -3.48 10.60 -23.23
C LEU A 84 -4.92 11.12 -23.23
N VAL A 85 -5.85 10.26 -23.63
CA VAL A 85 -7.29 10.54 -23.59
C VAL A 85 -8.02 9.39 -22.91
N ALA A 86 -9.09 9.70 -22.22
CA ALA A 86 -9.98 8.69 -21.66
C ALA A 86 -10.62 7.88 -22.80
N ASP A 87 -10.89 6.59 -22.59
CA ASP A 87 -11.69 5.80 -23.51
C ASP A 87 -13.11 6.40 -23.59
N PRO A 88 -13.56 6.87 -24.78
CA PRO A 88 -14.81 7.62 -24.90
C PRO A 88 -16.06 6.75 -24.68
N GLU A 89 -15.96 5.43 -24.83
CA GLU A 89 -17.06 4.51 -24.57
C GLU A 89 -17.19 4.22 -23.06
N LYS A 90 -16.06 4.05 -22.37
CA LYS A 90 -16.01 3.76 -20.95
C LYS A 90 -16.20 5.00 -20.08
N PHE A 91 -15.61 6.12 -20.48
CA PHE A 91 -15.57 7.38 -19.72
C PHE A 91 -15.99 8.57 -20.62
N PRO A 92 -17.26 8.63 -21.04
CA PRO A 92 -17.73 9.62 -22.03
C PRO A 92 -17.61 11.08 -21.57
N ASN A 93 -17.57 11.32 -20.25
CA ASN A 93 -17.38 12.65 -19.68
C ASN A 93 -15.92 12.99 -19.36
N GLY A 94 -14.99 12.05 -19.59
CA GLY A 94 -13.55 12.21 -19.35
C GLY A 94 -13.11 12.16 -17.89
N MET A 95 -11.78 12.11 -17.71
CA MET A 95 -11.18 11.89 -16.38
C MET A 95 -11.39 13.07 -15.43
N LYS A 96 -11.36 14.32 -15.91
CA LYS A 96 -11.59 15.49 -15.06
C LYS A 96 -12.99 15.47 -14.42
N HIS A 97 -14.01 15.13 -15.17
CA HIS A 97 -15.38 15.00 -14.67
C HIS A 97 -15.48 13.89 -13.60
N LEU A 98 -14.81 12.76 -13.80
CA LEU A 98 -14.78 11.68 -12.82
C LEU A 98 -14.01 12.08 -11.55
N ALA A 99 -12.89 12.78 -11.70
CA ALA A 99 -12.12 13.34 -10.59
C ALA A 99 -12.99 14.29 -9.75
N ASP A 100 -13.72 15.21 -10.39
CA ASP A 100 -14.61 16.15 -9.70
C ASP A 100 -15.72 15.42 -8.92
N TYR A 101 -16.28 14.36 -9.50
CA TYR A 101 -17.27 13.54 -8.82
C TYR A 101 -16.68 12.90 -7.55
N ILE A 102 -15.51 12.27 -7.64
CA ILE A 102 -14.84 11.63 -6.53
C ILE A 102 -14.44 12.66 -5.45
N HIS A 103 -13.91 13.80 -5.85
CA HIS A 103 -13.59 14.91 -4.96
C HIS A 103 -14.83 15.48 -4.26
N SER A 104 -15.98 15.52 -4.93
CA SER A 104 -17.25 15.97 -4.31
C SER A 104 -17.67 15.08 -3.13
N LYS A 105 -17.23 13.82 -3.08
CA LYS A 105 -17.41 12.90 -1.95
C LYS A 105 -16.35 13.10 -0.85
N GLY A 106 -15.37 14.00 -1.07
CA GLY A 106 -14.21 14.20 -0.21
C GLY A 106 -13.25 13.02 -0.24
N LEU A 107 -13.20 12.29 -1.36
CA LEU A 107 -12.26 11.23 -1.68
C LEU A 107 -11.19 11.77 -2.64
N LYS A 108 -10.15 11.00 -2.90
CA LYS A 108 -9.03 11.31 -3.77
C LYS A 108 -9.04 10.40 -4.99
N PHE A 109 -8.67 10.92 -6.15
CA PHE A 109 -8.69 10.18 -7.40
C PHE A 109 -7.29 9.83 -7.88
N GLY A 110 -7.10 8.58 -8.33
CA GLY A 110 -5.84 8.09 -8.88
C GLY A 110 -6.01 7.42 -10.22
N LEU A 111 -4.91 7.39 -10.97
CA LEU A 111 -4.81 6.73 -12.27
C LEU A 111 -3.60 5.79 -12.29
N TYR A 112 -3.55 4.97 -13.32
CA TYR A 112 -2.47 4.08 -13.67
C TYR A 112 -1.82 4.50 -14.99
N ASN A 113 -0.52 4.28 -15.12
CA ASN A 113 0.20 4.20 -16.39
C ASN A 113 1.49 3.37 -16.21
N CYS A 114 2.38 3.39 -17.18
CA CYS A 114 3.55 2.54 -17.23
C CYS A 114 4.79 3.31 -17.71
N ALA A 115 5.96 2.94 -17.21
CA ALA A 115 7.24 3.49 -17.64
C ALA A 115 7.69 2.99 -19.02
N GLY A 116 7.02 2.00 -19.58
CA GLY A 116 7.29 1.46 -20.91
C GLY A 116 6.58 2.18 -22.02
N ALA A 117 6.75 1.68 -23.24
CA ALA A 117 6.09 2.21 -24.43
C ALA A 117 4.60 1.89 -24.43
N THR A 118 4.23 0.70 -23.90
CA THR A 118 2.85 0.28 -23.69
C THR A 118 2.63 -0.19 -22.25
N THR A 119 1.38 -0.10 -21.79
CA THR A 119 0.95 -0.65 -20.51
C THR A 119 0.89 -2.18 -20.56
N CYS A 120 0.68 -2.84 -19.44
CA CYS A 120 0.58 -4.30 -19.37
C CYS A 120 -0.60 -4.85 -20.20
N ALA A 121 -1.69 -4.08 -20.34
CA ALA A 121 -2.83 -4.44 -21.20
C ALA A 121 -2.73 -3.86 -22.63
N GLY A 122 -1.56 -3.31 -23.01
CA GLY A 122 -1.30 -2.83 -24.38
C GLY A 122 -1.91 -1.49 -24.73
N TYR A 123 -2.12 -0.61 -23.75
CA TYR A 123 -2.49 0.79 -23.95
C TYR A 123 -1.26 1.70 -24.02
N PRO A 124 -1.38 2.99 -24.41
CA PRO A 124 -0.23 3.88 -24.49
C PRO A 124 0.47 4.09 -23.13
N GLY A 125 1.72 3.67 -23.04
CA GLY A 125 2.60 3.97 -21.91
C GLY A 125 3.16 5.40 -21.96
N SER A 126 3.80 5.84 -20.87
CA SER A 126 4.32 7.21 -20.76
C SER A 126 5.72 7.41 -21.31
N ARG A 127 6.42 6.36 -21.73
CA ARG A 127 7.81 6.47 -22.20
C ARG A 127 7.97 7.49 -23.33
N GLY A 128 8.77 8.53 -23.08
CA GLY A 128 9.00 9.65 -23.99
C GLY A 128 7.91 10.73 -23.94
N HIS A 129 6.89 10.56 -23.09
CA HIS A 129 5.78 11.50 -22.90
C HIS A 129 5.60 11.91 -21.44
N GLU A 130 6.53 11.57 -20.54
CA GLU A 130 6.39 11.68 -19.08
C GLU A 130 5.96 13.10 -18.66
N TYR A 131 6.60 14.12 -19.21
CA TYR A 131 6.28 15.52 -18.89
C TYR A 131 4.92 15.98 -19.44
N GLN A 132 4.53 15.49 -20.61
CA GLN A 132 3.22 15.76 -21.22
C GLN A 132 2.12 15.08 -20.42
N ASP A 133 2.31 13.82 -20.06
CA ASP A 133 1.37 13.03 -19.28
C ASP A 133 1.19 13.61 -17.89
N ALA A 134 2.27 14.03 -17.22
CA ALA A 134 2.21 14.67 -15.92
C ALA A 134 1.39 15.98 -15.95
N GLN A 135 1.51 16.78 -17.01
CA GLN A 135 0.66 17.97 -17.20
C GLN A 135 -0.81 17.59 -17.41
N THR A 136 -1.07 16.54 -18.16
CA THR A 136 -2.42 15.99 -18.36
C THR A 136 -3.02 15.53 -17.03
N TYR A 137 -2.29 14.76 -16.23
CA TYR A 137 -2.72 14.31 -14.90
C TYR A 137 -2.99 15.50 -13.97
N ALA A 138 -2.14 16.51 -13.96
CA ALA A 138 -2.36 17.72 -13.18
C ALA A 138 -3.62 18.48 -13.62
N SER A 139 -3.91 18.54 -14.92
CA SER A 139 -5.11 19.18 -15.47
C SER A 139 -6.40 18.44 -15.10
N TRP A 140 -6.34 17.15 -14.85
CA TRP A 140 -7.45 16.32 -14.39
C TRP A 140 -7.59 16.25 -12.87
N ASP A 141 -6.70 16.91 -12.14
CA ASP A 141 -6.70 16.94 -10.68
C ASP A 141 -6.52 15.55 -10.03
N ILE A 142 -5.67 14.68 -10.59
CA ILE A 142 -5.39 13.39 -9.94
C ILE A 142 -4.52 13.59 -8.69
N ASP A 143 -4.67 12.69 -7.72
CA ASP A 143 -3.99 12.69 -6.42
C ASP A 143 -3.04 11.51 -6.23
N TYR A 144 -3.11 10.52 -7.11
CA TYR A 144 -2.33 9.28 -7.02
C TYR A 144 -2.01 8.77 -8.42
N LEU A 145 -0.79 8.31 -8.65
CA LEU A 145 -0.36 7.64 -9.88
C LEU A 145 0.30 6.31 -9.54
N LYS A 146 -0.32 5.18 -9.95
CA LYS A 146 0.35 3.88 -10.04
C LYS A 146 1.11 3.84 -11.36
N TYR A 147 2.40 3.55 -11.31
CA TYR A 147 3.27 3.61 -12.48
C TYR A 147 4.02 2.28 -12.63
N ASP A 148 3.64 1.52 -13.65
CA ASP A 148 4.04 0.13 -13.85
C ASP A 148 5.31 -0.01 -14.70
N TRP A 149 5.74 -1.26 -14.95
CA TRP A 149 7.04 -1.58 -15.55
C TRP A 149 6.94 -2.41 -16.85
N CYS A 150 5.77 -2.61 -17.44
CA CYS A 150 5.60 -3.37 -18.69
C CYS A 150 6.24 -2.67 -19.89
N ASP A 151 6.68 -3.44 -20.88
CA ASP A 151 7.27 -2.99 -22.15
C ASP A 151 8.40 -1.94 -22.01
N THR A 152 9.18 -2.06 -20.95
CA THR A 152 10.31 -1.13 -20.67
C THR A 152 11.56 -1.45 -21.48
N GLY A 153 11.69 -2.66 -22.02
CA GLY A 153 12.90 -3.11 -22.71
C GLY A 153 14.09 -3.18 -21.74
N LYS A 154 15.15 -2.43 -22.06
CA LYS A 154 16.41 -2.42 -21.28
C LYS A 154 16.72 -1.07 -20.62
N ILE A 155 15.69 -0.26 -20.33
CA ILE A 155 15.93 1.01 -19.64
C ILE A 155 16.23 0.76 -18.15
N ASN A 156 16.93 1.71 -17.54
CA ASN A 156 17.22 1.66 -16.09
C ASN A 156 15.98 2.09 -15.31
N ALA A 157 15.56 1.29 -14.32
CA ALA A 157 14.35 1.52 -13.55
C ALA A 157 14.41 2.83 -12.74
N GLU A 158 15.47 3.02 -11.94
CA GLU A 158 15.64 4.24 -11.16
C GLU A 158 15.57 5.51 -12.02
N SER A 159 16.20 5.50 -13.20
CA SER A 159 16.17 6.63 -14.11
C SER A 159 14.79 6.89 -14.70
N ALA A 160 14.06 5.85 -15.09
CA ALA A 160 12.71 5.97 -15.66
C ALA A 160 11.70 6.53 -14.63
N TYR A 161 11.71 5.98 -13.41
CA TYR A 161 10.86 6.47 -12.33
C TYR A 161 11.25 7.87 -11.87
N THR A 162 12.54 8.20 -11.84
CA THR A 162 13.05 9.55 -11.56
C THR A 162 12.54 10.55 -12.60
N THR A 163 12.50 10.18 -13.87
CA THR A 163 11.98 11.05 -14.95
C THR A 163 10.49 11.38 -14.72
N MET A 164 9.67 10.39 -14.38
CA MET A 164 8.25 10.63 -14.08
C MET A 164 8.07 11.43 -12.79
N ARG A 165 8.84 11.16 -11.73
CA ARG A 165 8.86 11.96 -10.50
C ARG A 165 9.09 13.45 -10.81
N ASP A 166 10.12 13.73 -11.60
CA ASP A 166 10.51 15.10 -11.98
C ASP A 166 9.44 15.77 -12.83
N ALA A 167 8.79 15.01 -13.72
CA ALA A 167 7.67 15.47 -14.52
C ALA A 167 6.45 15.84 -13.66
N LEU A 168 6.09 14.99 -12.71
CA LEU A 168 5.00 15.23 -11.75
C LEU A 168 5.31 16.47 -10.88
N TYR A 169 6.53 16.57 -10.36
CA TYR A 169 6.94 17.72 -9.57
C TYR A 169 6.84 19.03 -10.37
N LYS A 170 7.30 19.02 -11.64
CA LYS A 170 7.23 20.17 -12.53
C LYS A 170 5.79 20.55 -12.91
N ALA A 171 4.88 19.58 -13.01
CA ALA A 171 3.46 19.85 -13.25
C ALA A 171 2.80 20.59 -12.08
N GLY A 172 3.40 20.54 -10.87
CA GLY A 172 3.06 21.40 -9.73
C GLY A 172 1.88 20.92 -8.89
N ARG A 173 1.22 19.80 -9.27
CA ARG A 173 0.16 19.21 -8.47
C ARG A 173 0.74 18.09 -7.58
N PRO A 174 0.51 18.12 -6.25
CA PRO A 174 0.95 17.04 -5.36
C PRO A 174 0.24 15.72 -5.68
N VAL A 175 1.01 14.70 -6.06
CA VAL A 175 0.53 13.36 -6.44
C VAL A 175 1.30 12.33 -5.62
N VAL A 176 0.60 11.38 -4.99
CA VAL A 176 1.21 10.20 -4.42
C VAL A 176 1.70 9.32 -5.56
N PHE A 177 3.01 9.11 -5.62
CA PHE A 177 3.64 8.35 -6.69
C PHE A 177 3.95 6.93 -6.22
N SER A 178 3.28 5.94 -6.82
CA SER A 178 3.39 4.52 -6.52
C SER A 178 4.19 3.82 -7.62
N ILE A 179 5.35 3.32 -7.25
CA ILE A 179 6.28 2.59 -8.11
C ILE A 179 5.87 1.12 -8.16
N CYS A 180 5.65 0.57 -9.36
CA CYS A 180 5.18 -0.80 -9.56
C CYS A 180 6.10 -1.56 -10.53
N GLU A 181 7.32 -1.90 -10.08
CA GLU A 181 8.28 -2.71 -10.84
C GLU A 181 8.49 -4.10 -10.23
N TRP A 182 7.52 -4.56 -9.44
CA TRP A 182 7.41 -5.91 -8.85
C TRP A 182 8.58 -6.35 -7.97
N GLY A 183 9.46 -5.43 -7.58
CA GLY A 183 10.68 -5.72 -6.80
C GLY A 183 11.85 -6.25 -7.62
N ASP A 184 11.74 -6.24 -8.95
CA ASP A 184 12.74 -6.80 -9.87
C ASP A 184 14.06 -6.02 -9.86
N ASN A 185 13.99 -4.70 -9.63
CA ASN A 185 15.16 -3.82 -9.57
C ASN A 185 15.45 -3.33 -8.15
N GLU A 186 14.98 -4.05 -7.13
CA GLU A 186 15.23 -3.78 -5.71
C GLU A 186 14.87 -2.33 -5.29
N PRO A 187 13.63 -1.85 -5.51
CA PRO A 187 13.23 -0.45 -5.31
C PRO A 187 13.46 0.04 -3.87
N TRP A 188 13.47 -0.86 -2.89
CA TRP A 188 13.82 -0.53 -1.51
C TRP A 188 15.24 0.04 -1.32
N LYS A 189 16.11 -0.06 -2.33
CA LYS A 189 17.46 0.49 -2.28
C LYS A 189 17.55 1.93 -2.79
N TRP A 190 16.65 2.35 -3.69
CA TRP A 190 16.74 3.63 -4.38
C TRP A 190 15.43 4.48 -4.37
N ALA A 191 14.26 3.85 -4.20
CA ALA A 191 12.99 4.53 -4.43
C ALA A 191 12.57 5.52 -3.33
N LYS A 192 13.26 5.56 -2.18
CA LYS A 192 12.93 6.43 -1.04
C LYS A 192 12.73 7.90 -1.44
N ASP A 193 13.61 8.41 -2.31
CA ASP A 193 13.57 9.80 -2.77
C ASP A 193 12.87 9.96 -4.14
N VAL A 194 12.32 8.87 -4.68
CA VAL A 194 11.64 8.84 -5.98
C VAL A 194 10.13 8.72 -5.83
N GLY A 195 9.64 7.71 -5.12
CA GLY A 195 8.22 7.46 -4.91
C GLY A 195 7.80 7.51 -3.44
N HIS A 196 6.50 7.37 -3.19
CA HIS A 196 5.93 7.34 -1.84
C HIS A 196 5.64 5.90 -1.38
N LEU A 197 5.57 4.97 -2.30
CA LEU A 197 5.47 3.54 -2.06
C LEU A 197 6.01 2.81 -3.27
N TRP A 198 6.42 1.56 -3.07
CA TRP A 198 6.95 0.71 -4.13
C TRP A 198 6.61 -0.75 -3.92
N ARG A 199 6.16 -1.41 -4.96
CA ARG A 199 5.89 -2.84 -4.99
C ARG A 199 7.19 -3.60 -4.71
N VAL A 200 7.12 -4.53 -3.79
CA VAL A 200 8.27 -5.35 -3.37
C VAL A 200 8.20 -6.78 -3.88
N THR A 201 7.08 -7.17 -4.47
CA THR A 201 6.79 -8.52 -4.98
C THR A 201 6.06 -8.46 -6.32
N GLY A 202 6.02 -9.57 -7.04
CA GLY A 202 5.06 -9.80 -8.12
C GLY A 202 3.60 -9.72 -7.66
N ASP A 203 2.66 -9.99 -8.56
CA ASP A 203 1.24 -9.78 -8.32
C ASP A 203 0.63 -10.80 -7.35
N ILE A 204 -0.22 -10.30 -6.46
CA ILE A 204 -1.01 -11.11 -5.54
C ILE A 204 -2.21 -11.74 -6.25
N ILE A 205 -2.65 -12.89 -5.74
CA ILE A 205 -3.90 -13.55 -6.13
C ILE A 205 -4.68 -13.98 -4.89
N ASN A 206 -6.01 -14.10 -5.03
CA ASN A 206 -6.96 -14.41 -3.96
C ASN A 206 -6.87 -15.86 -3.47
N CYS A 207 -5.77 -16.25 -2.91
CA CYS A 207 -5.60 -17.52 -2.21
C CYS A 207 -4.63 -17.37 -1.04
N TRP A 208 -4.69 -18.34 -0.12
CA TRP A 208 -3.85 -18.33 1.07
C TRP A 208 -2.36 -18.52 0.73
N ASP A 209 -2.01 -19.66 0.15
CA ASP A 209 -0.61 -20.04 -0.13
C ASP A 209 -0.48 -20.82 -1.44
N CYS A 210 -0.96 -20.24 -2.53
CA CYS A 210 -0.84 -20.81 -3.87
C CYS A 210 0.12 -20.00 -4.74
N GLU A 211 0.39 -20.54 -5.92
CA GLU A 211 1.07 -19.86 -7.02
C GLU A 211 0.41 -20.26 -8.33
N VAL A 212 0.14 -19.28 -9.18
CA VAL A 212 -0.45 -19.50 -10.51
C VAL A 212 0.49 -18.95 -11.57
N GLY A 213 0.94 -19.85 -12.44
CA GLY A 213 1.82 -19.52 -13.56
C GLY A 213 1.05 -18.91 -14.74
N HIS A 214 1.61 -17.84 -15.30
CA HIS A 214 1.11 -17.13 -16.48
C HIS A 214 2.15 -17.14 -17.62
N GLY A 215 2.88 -18.23 -17.77
CA GLY A 215 3.95 -18.37 -18.74
C GLY A 215 5.30 -17.89 -18.21
N SER A 216 5.70 -16.67 -18.52
CA SER A 216 6.98 -16.11 -18.08
C SER A 216 6.97 -15.49 -16.67
N TRP A 217 5.82 -15.38 -16.04
CA TRP A 217 5.63 -14.81 -14.70
C TRP A 217 4.59 -15.61 -13.90
N SER A 218 4.49 -15.37 -12.59
CA SER A 218 3.49 -15.98 -11.73
C SER A 218 2.89 -14.96 -10.76
N SER A 219 1.64 -15.20 -10.38
CA SER A 219 1.00 -14.54 -9.24
C SER A 219 1.02 -15.47 -8.01
N SER A 220 1.03 -14.87 -6.83
CA SER A 220 1.23 -15.59 -5.57
C SER A 220 0.15 -15.25 -4.54
N GLY A 221 -0.19 -16.25 -3.73
CA GLY A 221 -1.09 -16.10 -2.61
C GLY A 221 -0.50 -15.27 -1.47
N VAL A 222 -1.37 -14.86 -0.55
CA VAL A 222 -1.07 -13.96 0.58
C VAL A 222 0.19 -14.37 1.33
N TRP A 223 0.29 -15.65 1.74
CA TRP A 223 1.40 -16.09 2.59
C TRP A 223 2.73 -16.20 1.83
N LYS A 224 2.68 -16.49 0.53
CA LYS A 224 3.87 -16.41 -0.34
C LYS A 224 4.37 -14.99 -0.48
N ILE A 225 3.48 -14.03 -0.74
CA ILE A 225 3.80 -12.59 -0.82
C ILE A 225 4.52 -12.13 0.46
N ILE A 226 3.96 -12.43 1.65
CA ILE A 226 4.55 -12.08 2.94
C ILE A 226 5.98 -12.64 3.10
N ASN A 227 6.22 -13.84 2.58
CA ASN A 227 7.49 -14.53 2.72
C ASN A 227 8.55 -14.18 1.69
N MET A 228 8.22 -13.51 0.59
CA MET A 228 9.16 -13.21 -0.49
C MET A 228 10.26 -12.24 -0.06
N ARG A 229 9.97 -11.30 0.84
CA ARG A 229 10.91 -10.23 1.22
C ARG A 229 11.00 -10.09 2.75
N LYS A 230 12.07 -10.61 3.35
CA LYS A 230 12.25 -10.63 4.81
C LYS A 230 13.05 -9.45 5.37
N GLU A 231 13.96 -8.87 4.59
CA GLU A 231 14.99 -7.93 5.10
C GLU A 231 14.79 -6.47 4.65
N ILE A 232 13.59 -6.13 4.15
CA ILE A 232 13.32 -4.80 3.59
C ILE A 232 12.70 -3.83 4.60
N ARG A 233 12.45 -4.24 5.85
CA ARG A 233 11.71 -3.45 6.84
C ARG A 233 12.38 -2.09 7.17
N LYS A 234 13.71 -2.00 7.05
CA LYS A 234 14.48 -0.77 7.31
C LYS A 234 14.36 0.28 6.20
N SER A 235 13.81 -0.10 5.06
CA SER A 235 13.68 0.78 3.89
C SER A 235 12.38 1.59 3.89
N ALA A 236 11.38 1.15 4.67
CA ALA A 236 10.09 1.82 4.76
C ALA A 236 9.99 2.73 6.00
N GLY A 237 9.13 3.73 5.90
CA GLY A 237 8.83 4.67 6.98
C GLY A 237 7.92 5.79 6.49
N PRO A 238 7.64 6.82 7.32
CA PRO A 238 6.76 7.91 6.95
C PRO A 238 7.15 8.56 5.62
N GLY A 239 6.18 8.61 4.69
CA GLY A 239 6.35 9.15 3.34
C GLY A 239 7.02 8.21 2.33
N HIS A 240 7.32 6.95 2.68
CA HIS A 240 7.94 5.96 1.80
C HIS A 240 7.71 4.53 2.29
N TRP A 241 6.91 3.72 1.57
CA TRP A 241 6.38 2.46 2.06
C TRP A 241 6.72 1.27 1.16
N ASN A 242 7.03 0.13 1.78
CA ASN A 242 7.01 -1.16 1.10
C ASN A 242 5.55 -1.54 0.80
N ASP A 243 5.27 -1.85 -0.46
CA ASP A 243 3.95 -2.24 -0.94
C ASP A 243 3.93 -3.73 -1.28
N PHE A 244 3.19 -4.50 -0.49
CA PHE A 244 3.02 -5.94 -0.67
C PHE A 244 1.84 -6.28 -1.59
N ASP A 245 1.42 -5.31 -2.41
CA ASP A 245 0.29 -5.37 -3.32
C ASP A 245 -1.08 -5.10 -2.67
N MET A 246 -2.11 -5.08 -3.50
CA MET A 246 -3.49 -4.86 -3.09
C MET A 246 -3.99 -5.94 -2.14
N MET A 247 -5.04 -5.63 -1.40
CA MET A 247 -5.72 -6.62 -0.56
C MET A 247 -6.76 -7.39 -1.35
N GLU A 248 -6.71 -8.71 -1.22
CA GLU A 248 -7.69 -9.67 -1.75
C GLU A 248 -8.82 -9.99 -0.76
N VAL A 249 -8.96 -9.20 0.28
CA VAL A 249 -10.01 -9.36 1.31
C VAL A 249 -11.40 -9.25 0.67
N GLY A 250 -12.16 -10.33 0.76
CA GLY A 250 -13.50 -10.42 0.19
C GLY A 250 -13.54 -10.91 -1.27
N ASN A 251 -12.43 -11.33 -1.85
CA ASN A 251 -12.33 -11.84 -3.23
C ASN A 251 -12.42 -13.37 -3.34
N GLY A 252 -12.82 -14.07 -2.27
CA GLY A 252 -13.12 -15.51 -2.34
C GLY A 252 -12.33 -16.39 -1.37
N MET A 253 -11.40 -15.85 -0.61
CA MET A 253 -10.81 -16.54 0.54
C MET A 253 -11.84 -16.70 1.67
N THR A 254 -11.53 -17.55 2.64
CA THR A 254 -12.35 -17.67 3.86
C THR A 254 -12.30 -16.41 4.71
N ASN A 255 -13.30 -16.17 5.53
CA ASN A 255 -13.29 -15.03 6.47
C ASN A 255 -12.09 -15.06 7.44
N ALA A 256 -11.56 -16.24 7.75
CA ALA A 256 -10.37 -16.42 8.58
C ALA A 256 -9.11 -15.92 7.83
N GLU A 257 -8.93 -16.36 6.60
CA GLU A 257 -7.84 -15.92 5.73
C GLU A 257 -7.91 -14.42 5.44
N ASP A 258 -9.12 -13.87 5.21
CA ASP A 258 -9.36 -12.44 5.04
C ASP A 258 -8.90 -11.63 6.28
N ARG A 259 -9.23 -12.10 7.51
CA ARG A 259 -8.75 -11.45 8.74
C ARG A 259 -7.24 -11.52 8.86
N SER A 260 -6.63 -12.66 8.57
CA SER A 260 -5.18 -12.84 8.61
C SER A 260 -4.47 -11.97 7.58
N HIS A 261 -5.00 -11.90 6.36
CA HIS A 261 -4.50 -11.02 5.31
C HIS A 261 -4.51 -9.55 5.76
N PHE A 262 -5.66 -9.07 6.24
CA PHE A 262 -5.81 -7.70 6.71
C PHE A 262 -4.91 -7.37 7.91
N ALA A 263 -4.81 -8.29 8.89
CA ALA A 263 -3.91 -8.16 10.02
C ALA A 263 -2.45 -8.05 9.57
N MET A 264 -2.03 -8.90 8.63
CA MET A 264 -0.64 -8.92 8.17
C MET A 264 -0.28 -7.68 7.36
N TRP A 265 -1.15 -7.17 6.46
CA TRP A 265 -0.92 -5.88 5.80
C TRP A 265 -0.79 -4.73 6.81
N SER A 266 -1.56 -4.81 7.90
CA SER A 266 -1.45 -3.82 8.98
C SER A 266 -0.13 -3.95 9.77
N MET A 267 0.31 -5.16 10.05
CA MET A 267 1.62 -5.41 10.68
C MET A 267 2.77 -4.97 9.79
N LEU A 268 2.68 -5.22 8.48
CA LEU A 268 3.71 -4.88 7.50
C LEU A 268 3.76 -3.38 7.17
N ALA A 269 2.82 -2.57 7.67
CA ALA A 269 2.65 -1.17 7.24
C ALA A 269 2.53 -1.05 5.72
N SER A 270 1.96 -2.06 5.05
CA SER A 270 1.66 -2.03 3.62
C SER A 270 0.50 -1.09 3.35
N PRO A 271 0.43 -0.45 2.18
CA PRO A 271 -0.76 0.26 1.75
C PRO A 271 -2.00 -0.62 1.86
N LEU A 272 -3.09 -0.09 2.41
CA LEU A 272 -4.37 -0.79 2.50
C LEU A 272 -5.24 -0.43 1.28
N ILE A 273 -4.87 -0.98 0.13
CA ILE A 273 -5.59 -0.77 -1.14
C ILE A 273 -6.46 -2.00 -1.41
N MET A 274 -7.77 -1.85 -1.34
CA MET A 274 -8.75 -2.90 -1.60
C MET A 274 -8.83 -3.23 -3.09
N GLY A 275 -8.96 -4.50 -3.45
CA GLY A 275 -9.12 -4.96 -4.83
C GLY A 275 -10.49 -5.59 -5.13
N ASN A 276 -11.44 -5.59 -4.19
CA ASN A 276 -12.73 -6.27 -4.30
C ASN A 276 -13.87 -5.38 -4.86
N ASP A 277 -14.98 -6.00 -5.26
CA ASP A 277 -16.20 -5.28 -5.63
C ASP A 277 -17.01 -4.87 -4.39
N LEU A 278 -16.88 -3.62 -3.98
CA LEU A 278 -17.57 -3.06 -2.81
C LEU A 278 -19.10 -3.03 -2.95
N ARG A 279 -19.64 -3.14 -4.17
CA ARG A 279 -21.09 -3.12 -4.42
C ARG A 279 -21.76 -4.41 -3.97
N THR A 280 -20.99 -5.50 -3.91
CA THR A 280 -21.44 -6.85 -3.55
C THR A 280 -20.74 -7.41 -2.32
N ALA A 281 -19.86 -6.64 -1.68
CA ALA A 281 -19.09 -7.07 -0.53
C ALA A 281 -19.99 -7.55 0.64
N SER A 282 -19.59 -8.64 1.28
CA SER A 282 -20.31 -9.21 2.42
C SER A 282 -20.20 -8.30 3.67
N LYS A 283 -21.12 -8.48 4.62
CA LYS A 283 -21.05 -7.78 5.92
C LYS A 283 -19.76 -8.10 6.68
N GLU A 284 -19.28 -9.34 6.61
CA GLU A 284 -18.03 -9.76 7.27
C GLU A 284 -16.83 -9.13 6.61
N THR A 285 -16.79 -9.05 5.27
CA THR A 285 -15.75 -8.33 4.52
C THR A 285 -15.67 -6.87 4.97
N ILE A 286 -16.81 -6.17 4.99
CA ILE A 286 -16.86 -4.76 5.42
C ILE A 286 -16.46 -4.60 6.89
N LYS A 287 -16.91 -5.50 7.77
CA LYS A 287 -16.51 -5.52 9.18
C LYS A 287 -15.00 -5.66 9.34
N THR A 288 -14.36 -6.53 8.56
CA THR A 288 -12.91 -6.69 8.55
C THR A 288 -12.21 -5.42 8.05
N LEU A 289 -12.58 -4.93 6.87
CA LEU A 289 -11.96 -3.77 6.23
C LEU A 289 -12.18 -2.45 7.00
N SER A 290 -13.28 -2.30 7.75
CA SER A 290 -13.57 -1.11 8.54
C SER A 290 -13.13 -1.19 10.01
N ASN A 291 -12.39 -2.22 10.41
CA ASN A 291 -11.91 -2.38 11.78
C ASN A 291 -10.84 -1.33 12.13
N LYS A 292 -11.26 -0.27 12.80
CA LYS A 292 -10.39 0.86 13.15
C LYS A 292 -9.25 0.50 14.09
N GLU A 293 -9.41 -0.49 14.96
CA GLU A 293 -8.34 -0.91 15.88
C GLU A 293 -7.20 -1.57 15.09
N VAL A 294 -7.51 -2.40 14.09
CA VAL A 294 -6.52 -3.00 13.18
C VAL A 294 -5.91 -1.95 12.24
N ILE A 295 -6.74 -1.06 11.67
CA ILE A 295 -6.29 0.06 10.84
C ILE A 295 -5.30 0.94 11.61
N ASN A 296 -5.54 1.24 12.88
CA ASN A 296 -4.65 2.05 13.70
C ASN A 296 -3.24 1.44 13.83
N VAL A 297 -3.11 0.12 13.78
CA VAL A 297 -1.80 -0.54 13.75
C VAL A 297 -1.08 -0.29 12.43
N ASN A 298 -1.80 -0.27 11.30
CA ASN A 298 -1.25 0.10 10.00
C ASN A 298 -0.84 1.58 9.97
N GLN A 299 -1.70 2.46 10.49
CA GLN A 299 -1.57 3.91 10.44
C GLN A 299 -0.75 4.50 11.60
N ASP A 300 -0.05 3.66 12.34
CA ASP A 300 0.79 4.10 13.46
C ASP A 300 1.92 5.03 12.99
N LYS A 301 2.08 6.16 13.70
CA LYS A 301 3.00 7.25 13.33
C LYS A 301 4.48 6.86 13.34
N LEU A 302 4.84 5.83 14.12
CA LEU A 302 6.22 5.34 14.14
C LEU A 302 6.62 4.79 12.77
N GLY A 303 5.64 4.27 12.00
CA GLY A 303 5.83 3.82 10.62
C GLY A 303 6.76 2.63 10.46
N ILE A 304 7.07 1.90 11.52
CA ILE A 304 7.97 0.76 11.48
C ILE A 304 7.20 -0.50 11.07
N GLN A 305 7.69 -1.19 10.05
CA GLN A 305 7.16 -2.47 9.61
C GLN A 305 7.40 -3.55 10.66
N GLY A 306 6.38 -4.38 10.93
CA GLY A 306 6.49 -5.56 11.79
C GLY A 306 7.41 -6.64 11.21
N PHE A 307 7.78 -7.58 12.04
CA PHE A 307 8.65 -8.70 11.67
C PHE A 307 8.20 -9.99 12.34
N ARG A 308 8.59 -11.13 11.74
CA ARG A 308 8.34 -12.45 12.33
C ARG A 308 9.23 -12.66 13.54
N PHE A 309 8.60 -12.91 14.69
CA PHE A 309 9.26 -13.17 15.96
C PHE A 309 9.58 -14.66 16.13
N THR A 310 8.57 -15.53 15.94
CA THR A 310 8.75 -16.99 15.97
C THR A 310 7.90 -17.66 14.88
N ASN A 311 8.29 -18.90 14.54
CA ASN A 311 7.52 -19.81 13.68
C ASN A 311 7.69 -21.22 14.25
N GLU A 312 6.82 -21.63 15.16
CA GLU A 312 6.91 -22.92 15.86
C GLU A 312 5.54 -23.58 15.95
N ASN A 313 5.51 -24.90 15.74
CA ASN A 313 4.29 -25.70 15.88
C ASN A 313 3.10 -25.19 15.06
N ASN A 314 3.34 -24.75 13.84
CA ASN A 314 2.36 -24.14 12.95
C ASN A 314 1.76 -22.81 13.47
N MET A 315 2.38 -22.18 14.46
CA MET A 315 2.03 -20.85 14.94
C MET A 315 3.10 -19.86 14.49
N GLU A 316 2.74 -18.87 13.69
CA GLU A 316 3.61 -17.74 13.40
C GLU A 316 3.24 -16.55 14.28
N ILE A 317 4.24 -16.01 14.96
CA ILE A 317 4.07 -14.82 15.81
C ILE A 317 4.84 -13.67 15.18
N TRP A 318 4.14 -12.57 14.96
CA TRP A 318 4.75 -11.34 14.45
C TRP A 318 4.62 -10.21 15.46
N ILE A 319 5.61 -9.32 15.47
CA ILE A 319 5.67 -8.18 16.40
C ILE A 319 5.90 -6.90 15.60
N LYS A 320 5.23 -5.83 16.03
CA LYS A 320 5.42 -4.48 15.50
C LYS A 320 5.49 -3.48 16.64
N PRO A 321 6.55 -2.66 16.72
CA PRO A 321 6.58 -1.55 17.66
C PRO A 321 5.60 -0.48 17.18
N LEU A 322 4.86 0.11 18.12
CA LEU A 322 3.94 1.21 17.89
C LEU A 322 4.37 2.45 18.67
N ASP A 323 3.83 3.60 18.31
CA ASP A 323 4.02 4.82 19.07
C ASP A 323 3.62 4.66 20.55
N ASN A 324 3.95 5.62 21.41
CA ASN A 324 3.61 5.62 22.84
C ASN A 324 4.05 4.35 23.62
N ASN A 325 5.16 3.74 23.21
CA ASN A 325 5.68 2.50 23.82
C ASN A 325 4.73 1.30 23.80
N GLN A 326 3.80 1.29 22.87
CA GLN A 326 2.92 0.17 22.62
C GLN A 326 3.56 -0.84 21.66
N TRP A 327 2.95 -2.03 21.58
CA TRP A 327 3.31 -3.09 20.65
C TRP A 327 2.06 -3.72 20.07
N ALA A 328 2.11 -4.11 18.81
CA ALA A 328 1.15 -5.02 18.22
C ALA A 328 1.78 -6.40 18.02
N LEU A 329 1.00 -7.44 18.27
CA LEU A 329 1.38 -8.82 17.99
C LEU A 329 0.26 -9.51 17.21
N THR A 330 0.65 -10.40 16.30
CA THR A 330 -0.26 -11.35 15.65
C THR A 330 0.19 -12.77 15.93
N PHE A 331 -0.79 -13.62 16.21
CA PHE A 331 -0.63 -15.07 16.34
C PHE A 331 -1.45 -15.69 15.22
N VAL A 332 -0.78 -16.25 14.21
CA VAL A 332 -1.41 -16.78 13.00
C VAL A 332 -1.30 -18.30 13.00
N ASN A 333 -2.45 -18.98 12.90
CA ASN A 333 -2.49 -20.42 12.74
C ASN A 333 -2.20 -20.80 11.29
N MET A 334 -1.05 -21.42 11.06
CA MET A 334 -0.60 -21.87 9.72
C MET A 334 -1.11 -23.25 9.33
N SER A 335 -1.86 -23.93 10.20
CA SER A 335 -2.35 -25.28 9.96
C SER A 335 -3.79 -25.30 9.42
N ASN A 336 -4.17 -26.45 8.82
CA ASN A 336 -5.53 -26.69 8.33
C ASN A 336 -6.50 -27.19 9.43
N HIS A 337 -6.14 -27.06 10.69
CA HIS A 337 -6.99 -27.44 11.84
C HIS A 337 -6.87 -26.40 12.96
N PRO A 338 -7.87 -26.31 13.86
CA PRO A 338 -7.80 -25.38 14.97
C PRO A 338 -6.63 -25.70 15.91
N LEU A 339 -5.96 -24.66 16.40
CA LEU A 339 -4.86 -24.78 17.36
C LEU A 339 -5.26 -24.13 18.69
N ASP A 340 -5.15 -24.92 19.78
CA ASP A 340 -5.13 -24.41 21.14
C ASP A 340 -3.69 -24.07 21.51
N PHE A 341 -3.42 -22.82 21.88
CA PHE A 341 -2.08 -22.39 22.21
C PHE A 341 -2.02 -21.64 23.54
N VAL A 342 -0.83 -21.68 24.13
CA VAL A 342 -0.49 -20.95 25.37
C VAL A 342 0.79 -20.18 25.11
N PHE A 343 0.74 -18.85 25.26
CA PHE A 343 1.91 -18.00 25.14
C PHE A 343 2.33 -17.49 26.51
N ASP A 344 3.54 -17.85 26.93
CA ASP A 344 4.13 -17.41 28.18
C ASP A 344 4.94 -16.14 27.96
N TRP A 345 4.38 -15.01 28.35
CA TRP A 345 5.00 -13.71 28.18
C TRP A 345 6.38 -13.61 28.85
N LYS A 346 6.56 -14.23 29.98
CA LYS A 346 7.80 -14.14 30.77
C LYS A 346 8.99 -14.84 30.13
N ASN A 347 8.74 -15.74 29.20
CA ASN A 347 9.78 -16.42 28.44
C ASN A 347 10.12 -15.74 27.10
N HIS A 348 9.49 -14.59 26.80
CA HIS A 348 9.60 -13.95 25.50
C HIS A 348 9.79 -12.44 25.63
N ASP A 349 11.02 -12.01 25.87
CA ASP A 349 11.35 -10.60 25.79
C ASP A 349 11.11 -10.07 24.38
N ILE A 350 10.64 -8.84 24.28
CA ILE A 350 10.28 -8.20 23.01
C ILE A 350 11.30 -7.13 22.68
N GLY A 351 11.89 -7.20 21.49
CA GLY A 351 12.85 -6.20 21.02
C GLY A 351 12.64 -5.83 19.55
N ASP A 352 13.04 -4.62 19.17
CA ASP A 352 13.03 -4.14 17.80
C ASP A 352 14.37 -3.54 17.41
N ASP A 353 14.95 -4.05 16.32
CA ASP A 353 16.30 -3.68 15.86
C ASP A 353 16.34 -2.41 14.99
N VAL A 354 15.17 -1.86 14.62
CA VAL A 354 15.07 -0.63 13.83
C VAL A 354 15.15 0.60 14.72
N ASN A 355 14.40 0.60 15.84
CA ASN A 355 14.37 1.71 16.79
C ASN A 355 15.11 1.43 18.10
N GLY A 356 15.67 0.24 18.26
CA GLY A 356 16.45 -0.16 19.45
C GLY A 356 15.61 -0.37 20.72
N ARG A 357 14.27 -0.44 20.61
CA ARG A 357 13.39 -0.69 21.77
C ARG A 357 13.53 -2.14 22.25
N TYR A 358 13.55 -2.31 23.57
CA TYR A 358 13.60 -3.60 24.23
C TYR A 358 12.70 -3.59 25.47
N VAL A 359 12.01 -4.70 25.70
CA VAL A 359 11.15 -4.90 26.87
C VAL A 359 11.47 -6.24 27.52
N ASP A 360 11.95 -6.21 28.75
CA ASP A 360 12.05 -7.33 29.66
C ASP A 360 10.62 -7.65 30.18
N MET A 361 10.03 -8.73 29.71
CA MET A 361 8.65 -9.11 30.02
C MET A 361 8.48 -9.70 31.45
N ILE A 362 9.57 -10.02 32.11
CA ILE A 362 9.52 -10.40 33.55
C ILE A 362 9.26 -9.15 34.41
N LYS A 363 9.86 -8.00 34.02
CA LYS A 363 9.79 -6.75 34.80
C LYS A 363 8.64 -5.82 34.37
N ASN A 364 8.06 -6.05 33.20
CA ASN A 364 7.03 -5.18 32.65
C ASN A 364 5.72 -5.92 32.44
N THR A 365 4.62 -5.29 32.82
CA THR A 365 3.27 -5.78 32.60
C THR A 365 2.54 -4.84 31.67
N PHE A 366 1.79 -5.40 30.70
CA PHE A 366 1.00 -4.68 29.71
C PHE A 366 -0.43 -5.20 29.71
N GLN A 367 -1.40 -4.32 29.51
CA GLN A 367 -2.78 -4.69 29.20
C GLN A 367 -2.85 -5.26 27.79
N ILE A 368 -3.62 -6.33 27.60
CA ILE A 368 -3.77 -7.02 26.31
C ILE A 368 -5.15 -6.69 25.72
N ARG A 369 -5.18 -6.14 24.52
CA ARG A 369 -6.40 -5.81 23.78
C ARG A 369 -6.51 -6.66 22.52
N ASP A 370 -7.54 -7.49 22.37
CA ASP A 370 -7.90 -8.20 21.14
C ASP A 370 -8.60 -7.24 20.18
N LEU A 371 -8.00 -7.02 19.00
CA LEU A 371 -8.43 -5.99 18.05
C LEU A 371 -9.60 -6.42 17.18
N PHE A 372 -9.78 -7.72 16.88
CA PHE A 372 -10.92 -8.19 16.10
C PHE A 372 -12.18 -8.36 16.92
N ASN A 373 -12.05 -8.79 18.17
CA ASN A 373 -13.19 -8.97 19.08
C ASN A 373 -13.47 -7.75 19.96
N HIS A 374 -12.63 -6.72 19.91
CA HIS A 374 -12.74 -5.49 20.72
C HIS A 374 -12.81 -5.78 22.21
N LYS A 375 -12.00 -6.74 22.70
CA LYS A 375 -12.01 -7.22 24.09
C LYS A 375 -10.67 -7.06 24.78
N ASN A 376 -10.72 -6.75 26.07
CA ASN A 376 -9.54 -6.84 26.93
C ASN A 376 -9.39 -8.30 27.39
N LEU A 377 -8.18 -8.83 27.24
CA LEU A 377 -7.83 -10.21 27.55
C LEU A 377 -7.05 -10.35 28.87
N GLY A 378 -7.08 -9.31 29.72
CA GLY A 378 -6.26 -9.23 30.92
C GLY A 378 -4.92 -8.57 30.64
N ASP A 379 -3.87 -9.05 31.31
CA ASP A 379 -2.53 -8.50 31.18
C ASP A 379 -1.44 -9.59 31.05
N THR A 380 -0.21 -9.17 30.77
CA THR A 380 0.93 -10.06 30.55
C THR A 380 1.50 -10.70 31.82
N SER A 381 0.90 -10.49 32.99
CA SER A 381 1.27 -11.23 34.21
C SER A 381 0.81 -12.68 34.18
N THR A 382 -0.17 -12.99 33.33
CA THR A 382 -0.71 -14.34 33.08
C THR A 382 -0.50 -14.77 31.66
N ASN A 383 -0.32 -16.07 31.41
CA ASN A 383 -0.15 -16.62 30.08
C ASN A 383 -1.38 -16.36 29.22
N LEU A 384 -1.18 -15.92 27.98
CA LEU A 384 -2.23 -15.81 26.98
C LEU A 384 -2.65 -17.21 26.52
N LYS A 385 -3.94 -17.50 26.60
CA LYS A 385 -4.52 -18.76 26.10
C LYS A 385 -5.54 -18.43 25.05
N ALA A 386 -5.45 -19.06 23.89
CA ALA A 386 -6.42 -18.91 22.82
C ALA A 386 -6.56 -20.18 21.98
N ARG A 387 -7.72 -20.30 21.33
CA ARG A 387 -7.96 -21.24 20.24
C ARG A 387 -8.11 -20.42 18.96
N ILE A 388 -7.30 -20.74 17.97
CA ILE A 388 -7.30 -20.06 16.68
C ILE A 388 -7.70 -21.05 15.59
N GLU A 389 -8.72 -20.70 14.82
CA GLU A 389 -9.21 -21.52 13.70
C GLU A 389 -8.17 -21.61 12.56
N PRO A 390 -8.32 -22.56 11.61
CA PRO A 390 -7.39 -22.70 10.50
C PRO A 390 -7.18 -21.38 9.74
N HIS A 391 -5.93 -21.01 9.49
CA HIS A 391 -5.51 -19.80 8.78
C HIS A 391 -6.03 -18.48 9.41
N ASP A 392 -6.63 -18.52 10.59
CA ASP A 392 -7.11 -17.34 11.32
C ASP A 392 -6.00 -16.69 12.15
N VAL A 393 -6.30 -15.52 12.69
CA VAL A 393 -5.37 -14.69 13.47
C VAL A 393 -5.99 -14.22 14.77
N LEU A 394 -5.23 -14.26 15.84
CA LEU A 394 -5.43 -13.41 17.00
C LEU A 394 -4.47 -12.22 16.89
N MET A 395 -5.01 -11.01 16.77
CA MET A 395 -4.24 -9.77 16.74
C MET A 395 -4.48 -8.97 18.01
N VAL A 396 -3.41 -8.64 18.71
CA VAL A 396 -3.49 -7.91 19.98
C VAL A 396 -2.56 -6.70 20.01
N THR A 397 -2.93 -5.71 20.83
CA THR A 397 -2.00 -4.67 21.26
C THR A 397 -1.66 -4.83 22.74
N LEU A 398 -0.41 -4.47 23.07
CA LEU A 398 0.10 -4.36 24.42
C LEU A 398 0.21 -2.88 24.81
N ASN A 399 -0.53 -2.49 25.83
CA ASN A 399 -0.63 -1.12 26.30
C ASN A 399 -0.16 -1.03 27.76
N LYS A 400 0.60 0.02 28.12
CA LYS A 400 0.99 0.28 29.54
C LYS A 400 -0.11 0.95 30.31
#